data_5e5c7e460469a9ce2453ea9c640e3c79
#
_entry.id   5e5c7e460469a9ce2453ea9c640e3c79
#
_cell.length_a   1.000
_cell.length_b   1.000
_cell.length_c   1.000
_cell.angle_alpha   90.00
_cell.angle_beta   90.00
_cell.angle_gamma   90.00
#
_symmetry.space_group_name_H-M   'P 1'
#
loop_
_entity.id
_entity.type
_entity.pdbx_description
1 polymer ?
#
loop_
_entity_poly.entity_id
_entity_poly.type
_entity_poly.pdbx_seq_one_letter_code
_entity_poly.pdbx_strand_id
1 'polypeptide(L)'
;MVITVAAIALALASSALKPEPYHLIPGVIPMDKGPDGNTIILDAPKGLIVFDTGRHPEHARAILEYAKARHRPIAAIVNSHWHLDHTTGNWDLRQAYPHVAIYASSALEGALATFLKQGREQGDKLLADPKAPAAQKAELLRGRSVVDHPDRIRPDHVIATSETIRIAGRSFDVHLSRFAATEGDVWLYDRKSRTALVGDLVVGIVPFADTACADGWLNALNEVDRIPFGTLIPGHGDPMTHADFRLWKTAYSNLLDCTRGKADKQVCIAGWQRDAARFIDAAHRDYVGAALDYYIDRRFRAPDEQARYCKPLG
;
A
#
# COMPACT_ATOMS: atom_id res chain seq x y z
N MET A 1 39.16 -25.70 59.03
CA MET A 1 39.07 -24.51 58.18
C MET A 1 38.09 -24.84 57.04
N VAL A 2 36.84 -24.40 57.20
CA VAL A 2 35.77 -24.74 56.23
C VAL A 2 35.58 -23.51 55.37
N ILE A 3 35.80 -23.66 54.05
CA ILE A 3 35.62 -22.59 53.06
C ILE A 3 34.20 -22.69 52.52
N THR A 4 33.37 -21.72 52.88
CA THR A 4 32.01 -21.59 52.36
C THR A 4 32.05 -20.88 51.02
N VAL A 5 31.68 -21.54 49.91
CA VAL A 5 31.54 -20.94 48.57
C VAL A 5 30.16 -20.37 48.47
N ALA A 6 30.02 -19.06 48.40
CA ALA A 6 28.79 -18.36 48.14
C ALA A 6 28.50 -18.38 46.60
N ALA A 7 27.42 -19.03 46.19
CA ALA A 7 26.96 -19.00 44.80
C ALA A 7 26.19 -17.69 44.57
N ILE A 8 26.75 -16.82 43.73
CA ILE A 8 26.06 -15.62 43.24
C ILE A 8 25.17 -16.04 42.06
N ALA A 9 23.85 -16.09 42.28
CA ALA A 9 22.86 -16.27 41.22
C ALA A 9 22.71 -14.94 40.46
N LEU A 10 23.23 -14.90 39.22
CA LEU A 10 23.00 -13.79 38.31
C LEU A 10 21.58 -13.93 37.75
N ALA A 11 20.65 -13.12 38.24
CA ALA A 11 19.32 -13.01 37.66
C ALA A 11 19.42 -12.25 36.32
N LEU A 12 19.39 -12.99 35.21
CA LEU A 12 19.18 -12.44 33.88
C LEU A 12 17.77 -11.85 33.84
N ALA A 13 17.64 -10.55 34.03
CA ALA A 13 16.43 -9.83 33.70
C ALA A 13 16.22 -9.90 32.21
N SER A 14 15.35 -10.79 31.77
CA SER A 14 14.78 -10.77 30.43
C SER A 14 14.03 -9.45 30.29
N SER A 15 14.62 -8.46 29.63
CA SER A 15 13.90 -7.29 29.17
C SER A 15 12.90 -7.79 28.12
N ALA A 16 11.66 -8.03 28.54
CA ALA A 16 10.57 -8.27 27.61
C ALA A 16 10.52 -7.05 26.69
N LEU A 17 10.95 -7.22 25.43
CA LEU A 17 10.81 -6.23 24.37
C LEU A 17 9.34 -5.82 24.38
N LYS A 18 9.07 -4.51 24.45
CA LYS A 18 7.70 -4.02 24.27
C LYS A 18 7.18 -4.59 22.96
N PRO A 19 5.99 -5.20 22.95
CA PRO A 19 5.44 -5.71 21.71
C PRO A 19 5.38 -4.57 20.70
N GLU A 20 5.91 -4.82 19.51
CA GLU A 20 5.82 -3.88 18.39
C GLU A 20 4.35 -3.51 18.17
N PRO A 21 4.04 -2.23 17.89
CA PRO A 21 2.66 -1.79 17.75
C PRO A 21 1.96 -2.38 16.54
N TYR A 22 2.71 -2.97 15.63
CA TYR A 22 2.25 -3.64 14.40
C TYR A 22 3.24 -4.74 14.00
N HIS A 23 2.78 -5.64 13.12
CA HIS A 23 3.65 -6.55 12.39
C HIS A 23 3.60 -6.19 10.90
N LEU A 24 4.76 -5.96 10.30
CA LEU A 24 4.90 -5.65 8.88
C LEU A 24 5.29 -6.91 8.12
N ILE A 25 4.51 -7.24 7.09
CA ILE A 25 4.91 -8.15 6.02
C ILE A 25 5.27 -7.25 4.83
N PRO A 26 6.57 -7.13 4.50
CA PRO A 26 6.99 -6.24 3.42
C PRO A 26 6.45 -6.70 2.08
N GLY A 27 5.91 -5.77 1.32
CA GLY A 27 5.68 -5.96 -0.09
C GLY A 27 6.99 -5.97 -0.86
N VAL A 28 7.02 -6.67 -1.98
CA VAL A 28 8.19 -6.70 -2.87
C VAL A 28 7.83 -6.07 -4.21
N ILE A 29 8.79 -5.40 -4.83
CA ILE A 29 8.67 -4.87 -6.20
C ILE A 29 9.65 -5.66 -7.06
N PRO A 30 9.23 -6.83 -7.58
CA PRO A 30 10.08 -7.66 -8.42
C PRO A 30 10.20 -7.09 -9.83
N MET A 31 11.30 -7.44 -10.55
CA MET A 31 11.56 -6.94 -11.90
C MET A 31 10.79 -7.69 -12.99
N ASP A 32 10.23 -8.86 -12.68
CA ASP A 32 9.64 -9.80 -13.65
C ASP A 32 8.14 -10.03 -13.51
N LYS A 33 7.54 -9.48 -12.47
CA LYS A 33 6.08 -9.57 -12.18
C LYS A 33 5.59 -8.32 -11.45
N GLY A 34 4.28 -8.20 -11.25
CA GLY A 34 3.70 -7.09 -10.50
C GLY A 34 4.11 -7.08 -9.02
N PRO A 35 4.02 -5.93 -8.36
CA PRO A 35 4.38 -5.80 -6.95
C PRO A 35 3.38 -6.46 -6.00
N ASP A 36 3.79 -6.66 -4.76
CA ASP A 36 2.91 -6.72 -3.59
C ASP A 36 3.03 -5.43 -2.79
N GLY A 37 1.91 -4.91 -2.33
CA GLY A 37 1.89 -3.86 -1.33
C GLY A 37 2.31 -4.37 0.06
N ASN A 38 2.77 -3.47 0.91
CA ASN A 38 3.01 -3.77 2.32
C ASN A 38 1.70 -4.21 3.00
N THR A 39 1.78 -5.26 3.82
CA THR A 39 0.69 -5.63 4.73
C THR A 39 1.06 -5.28 6.16
N ILE A 40 0.15 -4.62 6.87
CA ILE A 40 0.34 -4.28 8.27
C ILE A 40 -0.71 -5.02 9.12
N ILE A 41 -0.24 -5.83 10.07
CA ILE A 41 -1.11 -6.57 10.97
C ILE A 41 -1.08 -5.92 12.35
N LEU A 42 -2.27 -5.60 12.86
CA LEU A 42 -2.48 -4.92 14.13
C LEU A 42 -3.26 -5.81 15.08
N ASP A 43 -2.82 -5.89 16.33
CA ASP A 43 -3.61 -6.53 17.39
C ASP A 43 -4.82 -5.67 17.77
N ALA A 44 -5.99 -6.29 17.87
CA ALA A 44 -7.24 -5.67 18.32
C ALA A 44 -8.01 -6.59 19.29
N PRO A 45 -8.95 -6.08 20.10
CA PRO A 45 -9.68 -6.89 21.07
C PRO A 45 -10.38 -8.12 20.50
N LYS A 46 -10.95 -8.01 19.28
CA LYS A 46 -11.70 -9.10 18.63
C LYS A 46 -10.88 -9.99 17.70
N GLY A 47 -9.58 -9.76 17.55
CA GLY A 47 -8.70 -10.50 16.63
C GLY A 47 -7.65 -9.60 16.00
N LEU A 48 -7.13 -10.01 14.84
CA LEU A 48 -6.18 -9.23 14.07
C LEU A 48 -6.92 -8.34 13.06
N ILE A 49 -6.38 -7.15 12.83
CA ILE A 49 -6.75 -6.28 11.72
C ILE A 49 -5.61 -6.36 10.70
N VAL A 50 -5.93 -6.62 9.45
CA VAL A 50 -4.98 -6.66 8.34
C VAL A 50 -5.22 -5.43 7.47
N PHE A 51 -4.23 -4.56 7.36
CA PHE A 51 -4.25 -3.43 6.44
C PHE A 51 -3.48 -3.82 5.19
N ASP A 52 -4.19 -3.91 4.06
CA ASP A 52 -3.80 -4.46 2.77
C ASP A 52 -3.38 -5.94 2.79
N THR A 53 -3.50 -6.64 1.67
CA THR A 53 -3.40 -8.10 1.64
C THR A 53 -2.50 -8.66 0.54
N GLY A 54 -1.83 -7.80 -0.22
CA GLY A 54 -0.93 -8.21 -1.30
C GLY A 54 -1.65 -8.77 -2.54
N ARG A 55 -0.86 -9.15 -3.52
CA ARG A 55 -1.29 -9.72 -4.81
C ARG A 55 -1.07 -11.23 -4.87
N HIS A 56 0.09 -11.70 -4.42
CA HIS A 56 0.55 -13.06 -4.66
C HIS A 56 0.10 -14.03 -3.55
N PRO A 57 -0.08 -15.34 -3.89
CA PRO A 57 -0.50 -16.35 -2.91
C PRO A 57 0.46 -16.49 -1.75
N GLU A 58 1.77 -16.33 -1.99
CA GLU A 58 2.82 -16.40 -0.96
C GLU A 58 2.66 -15.30 0.08
N HIS A 59 2.27 -14.10 -0.36
CA HIS A 59 2.02 -12.97 0.54
C HIS A 59 0.79 -13.24 1.44
N ALA A 60 -0.32 -13.66 0.84
CA ALA A 60 -1.52 -14.05 1.59
C ALA A 60 -1.23 -15.21 2.56
N ARG A 61 -0.40 -16.19 2.16
CA ARG A 61 0.04 -17.29 3.03
C ARG A 61 0.81 -16.77 4.24
N ALA A 62 1.72 -15.82 4.07
CA ALA A 62 2.48 -15.24 5.18
C ALA A 62 1.55 -14.58 6.21
N ILE A 63 0.48 -13.90 5.77
CA ILE A 63 -0.54 -13.32 6.64
C ILE A 63 -1.26 -14.42 7.45
N LEU A 64 -1.68 -15.50 6.78
CA LEU A 64 -2.38 -16.62 7.41
C LEU A 64 -1.49 -17.37 8.41
N GLU A 65 -0.22 -17.57 8.07
CA GLU A 65 0.77 -18.22 8.95
C GLU A 65 1.02 -17.36 10.20
N TYR A 66 1.13 -16.05 10.06
CA TYR A 66 1.25 -15.14 11.20
C TYR A 66 0.02 -15.23 12.13
N ALA A 67 -1.19 -15.16 11.57
CA ALA A 67 -2.42 -15.28 12.34
C ALA A 67 -2.50 -16.62 13.10
N LYS A 68 -2.11 -17.72 12.44
CA LYS A 68 -2.03 -19.07 13.05
C LYS A 68 -1.00 -19.11 14.18
N ALA A 69 0.20 -18.58 13.96
CA ALA A 69 1.27 -18.56 14.98
C ALA A 69 0.88 -17.72 16.21
N ARG A 70 0.08 -16.66 16.00
CA ARG A 70 -0.46 -15.83 17.08
C ARG A 70 -1.67 -16.44 17.78
N HIS A 71 -2.23 -17.55 17.28
CA HIS A 71 -3.50 -18.12 17.73
C HIS A 71 -4.63 -17.08 17.79
N ARG A 72 -4.67 -16.17 16.81
CA ARG A 72 -5.64 -15.07 16.73
C ARG A 72 -6.37 -15.10 15.39
N PRO A 73 -7.72 -15.00 15.38
CA PRO A 73 -8.45 -14.88 14.12
C PRO A 73 -8.18 -13.53 13.45
N ILE A 74 -8.25 -13.49 12.12
CA ILE A 74 -8.34 -12.22 11.39
C ILE A 74 -9.80 -11.76 11.50
N ALA A 75 -10.01 -10.63 12.17
CA ALA A 75 -11.34 -10.07 12.45
C ALA A 75 -11.77 -8.99 11.45
N ALA A 76 -10.80 -8.32 10.83
CA ALA A 76 -11.06 -7.28 9.84
C ALA A 76 -9.91 -7.15 8.84
N ILE A 77 -10.25 -6.75 7.62
CA ILE A 77 -9.34 -6.27 6.59
C ILE A 77 -9.68 -4.81 6.35
N VAL A 78 -8.68 -3.96 6.19
CA VAL A 78 -8.83 -2.58 5.70
C VAL A 78 -8.00 -2.46 4.45
N ASN A 79 -8.60 -2.13 3.32
CA ASN A 79 -7.84 -1.85 2.12
C ASN A 79 -7.64 -0.34 1.98
N SER A 80 -6.39 0.06 1.74
CA SER A 80 -6.03 1.44 1.47
C SER A 80 -6.71 1.95 0.20
N HIS A 81 -6.69 1.15 -0.85
CA HIS A 81 -7.32 1.44 -2.14
C HIS A 81 -7.59 0.13 -2.91
N TRP A 82 -8.10 0.22 -4.12
CA TRP A 82 -8.59 -0.93 -4.88
C TRP A 82 -7.53 -1.63 -5.76
N HIS A 83 -6.29 -1.16 -5.86
CA HIS A 83 -5.27 -1.83 -6.67
C HIS A 83 -5.07 -3.27 -6.22
N LEU A 84 -4.80 -4.15 -7.20
CA LEU A 84 -4.81 -5.60 -6.98
C LEU A 84 -3.65 -6.07 -6.08
N ASP A 85 -2.57 -5.34 -6.01
CA ASP A 85 -1.44 -5.60 -5.12
C ASP A 85 -1.70 -5.25 -3.65
N HIS A 86 -2.87 -4.66 -3.36
CA HIS A 86 -3.38 -4.38 -2.02
C HIS A 86 -4.61 -5.20 -1.65
N THR A 87 -5.32 -5.78 -2.65
CA THR A 87 -6.65 -6.35 -2.41
C THR A 87 -6.81 -7.81 -2.82
N THR A 88 -5.94 -8.36 -3.68
CA THR A 88 -6.14 -9.72 -4.23
C THR A 88 -6.12 -10.79 -3.14
N GLY A 89 -5.33 -10.63 -2.09
CA GLY A 89 -5.27 -11.54 -0.95
C GLY A 89 -6.55 -11.56 -0.09
N ASN A 90 -7.47 -10.59 -0.23
CA ASN A 90 -8.74 -10.59 0.51
C ASN A 90 -9.49 -11.91 0.37
N TRP A 91 -9.48 -12.48 -0.85
CA TRP A 91 -10.15 -13.74 -1.13
C TRP A 91 -9.55 -14.90 -0.33
N ASP A 92 -8.22 -15.02 -0.30
CA ASP A 92 -7.54 -16.08 0.45
C ASP A 92 -7.86 -15.97 1.95
N LEU A 93 -7.87 -14.75 2.49
CA LEU A 93 -8.20 -14.51 3.88
C LEU A 93 -9.68 -14.82 4.18
N ARG A 94 -10.61 -14.48 3.27
CA ARG A 94 -12.03 -14.84 3.41
C ARG A 94 -12.27 -16.35 3.36
N GLN A 95 -11.51 -17.10 2.58
CA GLN A 95 -11.60 -18.56 2.59
C GLN A 95 -11.24 -19.15 3.97
N ALA A 96 -10.22 -18.61 4.62
CA ALA A 96 -9.78 -19.04 5.95
C ALA A 96 -10.64 -18.49 7.10
N TYR A 97 -11.17 -17.28 6.93
CA TYR A 97 -11.97 -16.54 7.92
C TYR A 97 -13.27 -16.00 7.27
N PRO A 98 -14.32 -16.83 7.08
CA PRO A 98 -15.51 -16.45 6.29
C PRO A 98 -16.29 -15.26 6.85
N HIS A 99 -16.09 -14.89 8.11
CA HIS A 99 -16.75 -13.75 8.77
C HIS A 99 -15.86 -12.51 8.88
N VAL A 100 -14.69 -12.50 8.19
CA VAL A 100 -13.83 -11.33 8.18
C VAL A 100 -14.52 -10.16 7.46
N ALA A 101 -14.59 -9.00 8.12
CA ALA A 101 -15.20 -7.81 7.54
C ALA A 101 -14.16 -7.00 6.75
N ILE A 102 -14.48 -6.59 5.53
CA ILE A 102 -13.65 -5.72 4.68
C ILE A 102 -14.14 -4.28 4.78
N TYR A 103 -13.21 -3.37 5.07
CA TYR A 103 -13.39 -1.92 5.08
C TYR A 103 -12.59 -1.31 3.94
N ALA A 104 -13.22 -0.52 3.08
CA ALA A 104 -12.57 0.22 2.00
C ALA A 104 -13.45 1.39 1.52
N SER A 105 -12.92 2.24 0.65
CA SER A 105 -13.73 3.24 -0.05
C SER A 105 -14.63 2.61 -1.13
N SER A 106 -15.58 3.39 -1.64
CA SER A 106 -16.45 2.98 -2.76
C SER A 106 -15.77 3.06 -4.14
N ALA A 107 -14.51 3.50 -4.24
CA ALA A 107 -13.80 3.73 -5.50
C ALA A 107 -13.64 2.47 -6.36
N LEU A 108 -13.73 1.27 -5.77
CA LEU A 108 -13.69 0.00 -6.50
C LEU A 108 -14.73 -0.09 -7.63
N GLU A 109 -15.94 0.43 -7.42
CA GLU A 109 -17.01 0.31 -8.42
C GLU A 109 -16.68 1.09 -9.69
N GLY A 110 -16.16 2.32 -9.56
CA GLY A 110 -15.66 3.09 -10.70
C GLY A 110 -14.48 2.40 -11.39
N ALA A 111 -13.57 1.82 -10.63
CA ALA A 111 -12.43 1.08 -11.17
C ALA A 111 -12.85 -0.16 -11.97
N LEU A 112 -13.83 -0.92 -11.48
CA LEU A 112 -14.40 -2.09 -12.19
C LEU A 112 -15.05 -1.69 -13.52
N ALA A 113 -15.71 -0.54 -13.57
CA ALA A 113 -16.35 -0.04 -14.79
C ALA A 113 -15.33 0.51 -15.81
N THR A 114 -14.14 0.89 -15.39
CA THR A 114 -13.16 1.61 -16.22
C THR A 114 -11.80 0.92 -16.27
N PHE A 115 -10.90 1.22 -15.35
CA PHE A 115 -9.49 0.81 -15.37
C PHE A 115 -9.33 -0.72 -15.34
N LEU A 116 -9.99 -1.39 -14.42
CA LEU A 116 -9.89 -2.85 -14.30
C LEU A 116 -10.50 -3.57 -15.50
N LYS A 117 -11.59 -3.03 -16.09
CA LYS A 117 -12.15 -3.54 -17.34
C LYS A 117 -11.15 -3.42 -18.49
N GLN A 118 -10.52 -2.25 -18.65
CA GLN A 118 -9.49 -2.04 -19.68
C GLN A 118 -8.28 -2.95 -19.48
N GLY A 119 -7.82 -3.10 -18.25
CA GLY A 119 -6.74 -4.02 -17.87
C GLY A 119 -7.07 -5.49 -18.20
N ARG A 120 -8.32 -5.90 -18.02
CA ARG A 120 -8.82 -7.22 -18.42
C ARG A 120 -8.72 -7.42 -19.94
N GLU A 121 -9.22 -6.47 -20.74
CA GLU A 121 -9.18 -6.53 -22.20
C GLU A 121 -7.75 -6.57 -22.76
N GLN A 122 -6.83 -5.85 -22.13
CA GLN A 122 -5.40 -5.91 -22.47
C GLN A 122 -4.79 -7.25 -22.07
N GLY A 123 -5.15 -7.76 -20.89
CA GLY A 123 -4.70 -9.06 -20.38
C GLY A 123 -5.14 -10.22 -21.30
N ASP A 124 -6.33 -10.17 -21.90
CA ASP A 124 -6.81 -11.18 -22.85
C ASP A 124 -5.88 -11.33 -24.05
N LYS A 125 -5.32 -10.22 -24.55
CA LYS A 125 -4.34 -10.24 -25.66
C LYS A 125 -3.03 -10.94 -25.25
N LEU A 126 -2.57 -10.66 -24.02
CA LEU A 126 -1.35 -11.30 -23.52
C LEU A 126 -1.56 -12.78 -23.20
N LEU A 127 -2.73 -13.17 -22.69
CA LEU A 127 -3.07 -14.59 -22.48
C LEU A 127 -3.12 -15.38 -23.79
N ALA A 128 -3.55 -14.74 -24.86
CA ALA A 128 -3.60 -15.32 -26.21
C ALA A 128 -2.23 -15.41 -26.89
N ASP A 129 -1.22 -14.66 -26.44
CA ASP A 129 0.12 -14.68 -27.00
C ASP A 129 0.85 -15.99 -26.58
N PRO A 130 1.22 -16.87 -27.52
CA PRO A 130 1.94 -18.10 -27.19
C PRO A 130 3.35 -17.85 -26.65
N LYS A 131 3.92 -16.67 -26.89
CA LYS A 131 5.26 -16.28 -26.44
C LYS A 131 5.28 -15.66 -25.04
N ALA A 132 4.12 -15.28 -24.48
CA ALA A 132 4.07 -14.68 -23.17
C ALA A 132 4.53 -15.64 -22.07
N PRO A 133 5.37 -15.19 -21.10
CA PRO A 133 5.89 -16.02 -20.02
C PRO A 133 4.75 -16.65 -19.20
N ALA A 134 4.91 -17.93 -18.83
CA ALA A 134 3.91 -18.66 -18.05
C ALA A 134 3.61 -18.01 -16.69
N ALA A 135 4.65 -17.46 -16.01
CA ALA A 135 4.50 -16.76 -14.74
C ALA A 135 3.61 -15.50 -14.90
N GLN A 136 3.81 -14.73 -15.96
CA GLN A 136 3.01 -13.55 -16.25
C GLN A 136 1.56 -13.91 -16.58
N LYS A 137 1.33 -15.01 -17.32
CA LYS A 137 -0.03 -15.52 -17.58
C LYS A 137 -0.71 -15.96 -16.28
N ALA A 138 0.00 -16.65 -15.39
CA ALA A 138 -0.54 -17.08 -14.09
C ALA A 138 -0.95 -15.87 -13.21
N GLU A 139 -0.14 -14.82 -13.19
CA GLU A 139 -0.46 -13.58 -12.48
C GLU A 139 -1.70 -12.89 -13.06
N LEU A 140 -1.79 -12.77 -14.38
CA LEU A 140 -2.97 -12.21 -15.06
C LEU A 140 -4.24 -13.01 -14.76
N LEU A 141 -4.17 -14.33 -14.79
CA LEU A 141 -5.31 -15.19 -14.46
C LEU A 141 -5.76 -15.03 -13.01
N ARG A 142 -4.81 -14.86 -12.08
CA ARG A 142 -5.13 -14.60 -10.68
C ARG A 142 -5.83 -13.24 -10.52
N GLY A 143 -5.26 -12.16 -11.05
CA GLY A 143 -5.89 -10.84 -11.04
C GLY A 143 -7.28 -10.85 -11.69
N ARG A 144 -7.41 -11.52 -12.85
CA ARG A 144 -8.68 -11.69 -13.55
C ARG A 144 -9.72 -12.42 -12.70
N SER A 145 -9.32 -13.46 -11.97
CA SER A 145 -10.24 -14.21 -11.10
C SER A 145 -10.87 -13.34 -10.01
N VAL A 146 -10.22 -12.27 -9.62
CA VAL A 146 -10.73 -11.29 -8.65
C VAL A 146 -11.62 -10.27 -9.33
N VAL A 147 -11.20 -9.74 -10.50
CA VAL A 147 -12.00 -8.77 -11.29
C VAL A 147 -13.29 -9.37 -11.82
N ASP A 148 -13.29 -10.65 -12.22
CA ASP A 148 -14.48 -11.38 -12.66
C ASP A 148 -15.42 -11.74 -11.49
N HIS A 149 -14.93 -11.71 -10.25
CA HIS A 149 -15.69 -11.97 -9.03
C HIS A 149 -15.44 -10.86 -8.00
N PRO A 150 -15.92 -9.63 -8.25
CA PRO A 150 -15.62 -8.47 -7.41
C PRO A 150 -16.15 -8.57 -5.98
N ASP A 151 -17.11 -9.47 -5.71
CA ASP A 151 -17.56 -9.85 -4.37
C ASP A 151 -16.40 -10.33 -3.47
N ARG A 152 -15.31 -10.80 -4.06
CA ARG A 152 -14.11 -11.24 -3.34
C ARG A 152 -13.35 -10.09 -2.65
N ILE A 153 -13.46 -8.89 -3.22
CA ILE A 153 -12.72 -7.69 -2.75
C ILE A 153 -13.65 -6.53 -2.35
N ARG A 154 -14.96 -6.62 -2.63
CA ARG A 154 -15.91 -5.58 -2.22
C ARG A 154 -15.91 -5.39 -0.72
N PRO A 155 -15.96 -4.12 -0.25
CA PRO A 155 -16.09 -3.85 1.17
C PRO A 155 -17.47 -4.23 1.71
N ASP A 156 -17.48 -4.80 2.91
CA ASP A 156 -18.69 -4.96 3.72
C ASP A 156 -19.06 -3.64 4.40
N HIS A 157 -18.04 -2.80 4.67
CA HIS A 157 -18.16 -1.49 5.28
C HIS A 157 -17.49 -0.43 4.40
N VAL A 158 -18.30 0.42 3.78
CA VAL A 158 -17.81 1.51 2.95
C VAL A 158 -17.38 2.69 3.82
N ILE A 159 -16.12 3.10 3.70
CA ILE A 159 -15.60 4.33 4.27
C ILE A 159 -15.94 5.46 3.31
N ALA A 160 -16.92 6.29 3.70
CA ALA A 160 -17.45 7.37 2.88
C ALA A 160 -16.88 8.74 3.26
N THR A 161 -16.41 8.89 4.49
CA THR A 161 -15.89 10.14 5.08
C THR A 161 -14.73 9.85 6.03
N SER A 162 -13.93 10.89 6.30
CA SER A 162 -12.91 10.84 7.36
C SER A 162 -13.59 10.95 8.72
N GLU A 163 -13.35 9.96 9.60
CA GLU A 163 -13.94 9.92 10.93
C GLU A 163 -13.16 8.98 11.87
N THR A 164 -13.42 9.06 13.17
CA THR A 164 -12.87 8.07 14.11
C THR A 164 -13.81 6.87 14.17
N ILE A 165 -13.34 5.68 13.75
CA ILE A 165 -14.11 4.45 13.80
C ILE A 165 -13.43 3.38 14.66
N ARG A 166 -14.24 2.41 15.09
CA ARG A 166 -13.76 1.26 15.87
C ARG A 166 -13.80 0.00 15.01
N ILE A 167 -12.61 -0.49 14.61
CA ILE A 167 -12.45 -1.71 13.84
C ILE A 167 -11.99 -2.84 14.76
N ALA A 168 -12.67 -3.96 14.76
CA ALA A 168 -12.39 -5.11 15.64
C ALA A 168 -12.20 -4.73 17.14
N GLY A 169 -12.79 -3.62 17.60
CA GLY A 169 -12.69 -3.11 18.96
C GLY A 169 -11.53 -2.15 19.23
N ARG A 170 -10.66 -1.84 18.24
CA ARG A 170 -9.59 -0.84 18.30
C ARG A 170 -10.03 0.43 17.56
N SER A 171 -9.78 1.60 18.14
CA SER A 171 -10.15 2.89 17.53
C SER A 171 -9.02 3.44 16.68
N PHE A 172 -9.38 3.97 15.52
CA PHE A 172 -8.49 4.65 14.58
C PHE A 172 -9.12 5.96 14.11
N ASP A 173 -8.29 6.95 13.84
CA ASP A 173 -8.69 8.02 12.93
C ASP A 173 -8.53 7.47 11.51
N VAL A 174 -9.65 7.30 10.85
CA VAL A 174 -9.73 6.84 9.47
C VAL A 174 -9.93 8.05 8.59
N HIS A 175 -9.11 8.16 7.58
CA HIS A 175 -9.15 9.25 6.62
C HIS A 175 -9.46 8.72 5.23
N LEU A 176 -10.20 9.51 4.47
CA LEU A 176 -10.47 9.27 3.06
C LEU A 176 -9.96 10.45 2.26
N SER A 177 -8.90 10.24 1.50
CA SER A 177 -8.41 11.21 0.51
C SER A 177 -9.03 10.88 -0.85
N ARG A 178 -9.79 11.82 -1.40
CA ARG A 178 -10.42 11.66 -2.71
C ARG A 178 -9.52 12.19 -3.81
N PHE A 179 -9.49 11.46 -4.93
CA PHE A 179 -8.72 11.85 -6.12
C PHE A 179 -7.25 12.13 -5.78
N ALA A 180 -6.58 11.17 -5.11
CA ALA A 180 -5.17 11.23 -4.78
C ALA A 180 -4.37 10.20 -5.61
N ALA A 181 -3.82 9.13 -5.01
CA ALA A 181 -3.23 8.03 -5.78
C ALA A 181 -4.30 7.26 -6.55
N THR A 182 -5.53 7.22 -6.01
CA THR A 182 -6.74 6.73 -6.68
C THR A 182 -7.93 7.70 -6.46
N GLU A 183 -9.13 7.30 -6.90
CA GLU A 183 -10.36 8.05 -6.62
C GLU A 183 -10.69 8.11 -5.12
N GLY A 184 -10.23 7.13 -4.33
CA GLY A 184 -10.55 7.07 -2.91
C GLY A 184 -9.54 6.25 -2.13
N ASP A 185 -8.57 6.93 -1.55
CA ASP A 185 -7.50 6.35 -0.76
C ASP A 185 -7.84 6.44 0.74
N VAL A 186 -7.94 5.29 1.39
CA VAL A 186 -8.19 5.16 2.84
C VAL A 186 -6.85 5.03 3.54
N TRP A 187 -6.65 5.83 4.58
CA TRP A 187 -5.49 5.71 5.43
C TRP A 187 -5.87 5.83 6.91
N LEU A 188 -5.07 5.18 7.76
CA LEU A 188 -5.34 5.08 9.19
C LEU A 188 -4.27 5.81 10.00
N TYR A 189 -4.71 6.51 11.05
CA TYR A 189 -3.81 6.94 12.11
C TYR A 189 -4.20 6.27 13.43
N ASP A 190 -3.26 5.50 13.98
CA ASP A 190 -3.38 4.95 15.33
C ASP A 190 -2.74 5.90 16.33
N ARG A 191 -3.56 6.66 17.04
CA ARG A 191 -3.10 7.63 18.04
C ARG A 191 -2.27 6.98 19.15
N LYS A 192 -2.59 5.72 19.51
CA LYS A 192 -1.93 5.04 20.63
C LYS A 192 -0.47 4.71 20.33
N SER A 193 -0.18 4.20 19.14
CA SER A 193 1.17 3.89 18.69
C SER A 193 1.82 5.05 17.93
N ARG A 194 1.07 6.08 17.57
CA ARG A 194 1.47 7.18 16.69
C ARG A 194 1.95 6.68 15.33
N THR A 195 1.26 5.67 14.81
CA THR A 195 1.57 5.07 13.51
C THR A 195 0.53 5.49 12.47
N ALA A 196 0.98 5.98 11.33
CA ALA A 196 0.17 6.25 10.15
C ALA A 196 0.36 5.13 9.13
N LEU A 197 -0.74 4.54 8.63
CA LEU A 197 -0.76 3.52 7.57
C LEU A 197 -1.38 4.18 6.36
N VAL A 198 -0.59 4.47 5.33
CA VAL A 198 -1.01 5.43 4.30
C VAL A 198 -1.22 4.83 2.90
N GLY A 199 -1.00 3.51 2.75
CA GLY A 199 -1.09 2.87 1.43
C GLY A 199 -0.24 3.61 0.39
N ASP A 200 -0.70 3.65 -0.84
CA ASP A 200 0.04 4.24 -1.96
C ASP A 200 0.00 5.77 -2.03
N LEU A 201 -0.53 6.44 -0.99
CA LEU A 201 -0.19 7.86 -0.81
C LEU A 201 1.32 8.05 -0.67
N VAL A 202 2.06 7.00 -0.24
CA VAL A 202 3.52 6.97 -0.28
C VAL A 202 3.99 5.64 -0.85
N VAL A 203 4.74 5.71 -1.95
CA VAL A 203 5.46 4.59 -2.57
C VAL A 203 6.95 4.91 -2.56
N GLY A 204 7.74 4.13 -1.83
CA GLY A 204 9.12 4.48 -1.49
C GLY A 204 9.97 4.88 -2.70
N ILE A 205 10.00 4.05 -3.75
CA ILE A 205 10.94 4.21 -4.87
C ILE A 205 10.46 5.18 -5.97
N VAL A 206 9.15 5.16 -6.29
CA VAL A 206 8.56 5.99 -7.35
C VAL A 206 7.04 6.09 -7.14
N PRO A 207 6.40 7.26 -7.36
CA PRO A 207 4.95 7.36 -7.28
C PRO A 207 4.28 6.54 -8.39
N PHE A 208 3.40 5.59 -8.04
CA PHE A 208 2.62 4.81 -9.00
C PHE A 208 1.42 5.64 -9.49
N ALA A 209 1.60 6.35 -10.61
CA ALA A 209 0.67 7.36 -11.07
C ALA A 209 -0.38 6.87 -12.08
N ASP A 210 -0.65 5.55 -12.15
CA ASP A 210 -1.54 4.99 -13.18
C ASP A 210 -2.96 5.55 -13.13
N THR A 211 -3.45 5.86 -11.92
CA THR A 211 -4.83 6.32 -11.68
C THR A 211 -4.86 7.58 -10.81
N ALA A 212 -3.74 8.29 -10.73
CA ALA A 212 -3.58 9.41 -9.82
C ALA A 212 -4.10 10.73 -10.37
N CYS A 213 -4.66 11.53 -9.48
CA CYS A 213 -4.81 12.98 -9.64
C CYS A 213 -3.65 13.69 -8.93
N ALA A 214 -2.70 14.24 -9.68
CA ALA A 214 -1.46 14.76 -9.12
C ALA A 214 -1.65 15.84 -8.05
N ASP A 215 -2.57 16.79 -8.26
CA ASP A 215 -2.87 17.85 -7.29
C ASP A 215 -3.62 17.32 -6.07
N GLY A 216 -4.58 16.43 -6.27
CA GLY A 216 -5.29 15.78 -5.18
C GLY A 216 -4.36 14.93 -4.32
N TRP A 217 -3.39 14.26 -4.95
CA TRP A 217 -2.38 13.49 -4.23
C TRP A 217 -1.48 14.40 -3.37
N LEU A 218 -1.00 15.54 -3.92
CA LEU A 218 -0.24 16.50 -3.12
C LEU A 218 -1.05 17.06 -1.94
N ASN A 219 -2.36 17.29 -2.13
CA ASN A 219 -3.26 17.70 -1.05
C ASN A 219 -3.37 16.61 0.04
N ALA A 220 -3.53 15.34 -0.35
CA ALA A 220 -3.54 14.22 0.58
C ALA A 220 -2.25 14.12 1.38
N LEU A 221 -1.09 14.27 0.73
CA LEU A 221 0.21 14.32 1.41
C LEU A 221 0.31 15.47 2.41
N ASN A 222 -0.27 16.64 2.10
CA ASN A 222 -0.34 17.75 3.04
C ASN A 222 -1.26 17.48 4.23
N GLU A 223 -2.31 16.68 4.07
CA GLU A 223 -3.15 16.23 5.19
C GLU A 223 -2.38 15.26 6.09
N VAL A 224 -1.66 14.29 5.52
CA VAL A 224 -0.81 13.36 6.26
C VAL A 224 0.28 14.10 7.05
N ASP A 225 0.91 15.16 6.49
CA ASP A 225 1.97 15.94 7.15
C ASP A 225 1.49 16.68 8.44
N ARG A 226 0.19 16.95 8.55
CA ARG A 226 -0.40 17.62 9.73
C ARG A 226 -0.60 16.66 10.91
N ILE A 227 -0.56 15.35 10.67
CA ILE A 227 -0.77 14.35 11.72
C ILE A 227 0.52 14.12 12.49
N PRO A 228 0.49 14.10 13.85
CA PRO A 228 1.69 13.99 14.67
C PRO A 228 2.18 12.52 14.81
N PHE A 229 2.35 11.82 13.69
CA PHE A 229 2.85 10.45 13.71
C PHE A 229 4.34 10.38 14.09
N GLY A 230 4.75 9.28 14.70
CA GLY A 230 6.16 8.92 14.90
C GLY A 230 6.69 8.03 13.81
N THR A 231 5.82 7.13 13.30
CA THR A 231 6.12 6.19 12.22
C THR A 231 5.03 6.27 11.16
N LEU A 232 5.42 6.30 9.90
CA LEU A 232 4.54 6.16 8.75
C LEU A 232 4.92 4.88 8.01
N ILE A 233 3.92 4.08 7.64
CA ILE A 233 4.13 2.88 6.82
C ILE A 233 3.52 3.14 5.46
N PRO A 234 4.36 3.16 4.40
CA PRO A 234 3.92 3.38 3.02
C PRO A 234 3.25 2.12 2.46
N GLY A 235 2.61 2.25 1.30
CA GLY A 235 2.11 1.11 0.54
C GLY A 235 3.23 0.21 0.01
N HIS A 236 4.37 0.80 -0.34
CA HIS A 236 5.57 0.07 -0.76
C HIS A 236 6.83 0.72 -0.18
N GLY A 237 7.77 -0.11 0.25
CA GLY A 237 9.04 0.31 0.82
C GLY A 237 9.05 0.31 2.35
N ASP A 238 10.14 0.81 2.92
CA ASP A 238 10.39 0.75 4.36
C ASP A 238 9.56 1.78 5.15
N PRO A 239 9.27 1.50 6.44
CA PRO A 239 8.69 2.48 7.34
C PRO A 239 9.51 3.76 7.42
N MET A 240 8.83 4.90 7.50
CA MET A 240 9.40 6.24 7.46
C MET A 240 9.21 6.98 8.78
N THR A 241 10.22 7.78 9.18
CA THR A 241 10.03 8.84 10.15
C THR A 241 9.27 10.02 9.51
N HIS A 242 8.79 10.97 10.32
CA HIS A 242 8.17 12.19 9.79
C HIS A 242 9.14 13.02 8.91
N ALA A 243 10.43 12.99 9.23
CA ALA A 243 11.46 13.64 8.43
C ALA A 243 11.64 12.95 7.07
N ASP A 244 11.67 11.61 7.02
CA ASP A 244 11.75 10.85 5.78
C ASP A 244 10.52 11.10 4.89
N PHE A 245 9.33 11.09 5.47
CA PHE A 245 8.10 11.42 4.75
C PHE A 245 8.15 12.82 4.13
N ARG A 246 8.64 13.82 4.86
CA ARG A 246 8.79 15.18 4.32
C ARG A 246 9.79 15.25 3.18
N LEU A 247 10.89 14.49 3.23
CA LEU A 247 11.82 14.38 2.10
C LEU A 247 11.11 13.79 0.87
N TRP A 248 10.38 12.68 1.05
CA TRP A 248 9.62 12.06 -0.03
C TRP A 248 8.56 13.01 -0.61
N LYS A 249 7.78 13.67 0.26
CA LYS A 249 6.77 14.66 -0.15
C LYS A 249 7.40 15.82 -0.93
N THR A 250 8.55 16.30 -0.50
CA THR A 250 9.28 17.37 -1.21
C THR A 250 9.76 16.89 -2.58
N ALA A 251 10.29 15.67 -2.67
CA ALA A 251 10.69 15.07 -3.95
C ALA A 251 9.47 14.96 -4.90
N TYR A 252 8.30 14.58 -4.40
CA TYR A 252 7.06 14.52 -5.18
C TYR A 252 6.63 15.91 -5.67
N SER A 253 6.65 16.93 -4.80
CA SER A 253 6.36 18.32 -5.18
C SER A 253 7.30 18.81 -6.26
N ASN A 254 8.61 18.59 -6.11
CA ASN A 254 9.63 18.98 -7.10
C ASN A 254 9.41 18.28 -8.44
N LEU A 255 9.02 16.99 -8.42
CA LEU A 255 8.68 16.26 -9.64
C LEU A 255 7.49 16.90 -10.35
N LEU A 256 6.40 17.23 -9.62
CA LEU A 256 5.25 17.89 -10.21
C LEU A 256 5.59 19.25 -10.80
N ASP A 257 6.35 20.07 -10.08
CA ASP A 257 6.78 21.39 -10.57
C ASP A 257 7.64 21.27 -11.84
N CYS A 258 8.56 20.30 -11.87
CA CYS A 258 9.38 20.02 -13.05
C CYS A 258 8.52 19.58 -14.25
N THR A 259 7.57 18.68 -14.04
CA THR A 259 6.72 18.12 -15.12
C THR A 259 5.76 19.16 -15.70
N ARG A 260 5.32 20.13 -14.90
CA ARG A 260 4.49 21.27 -15.32
C ARG A 260 5.26 22.35 -16.07
N GLY A 261 6.58 22.38 -15.86
CA GLY A 261 7.47 23.29 -16.55
C GLY A 261 7.80 22.85 -17.97
N LYS A 262 8.73 23.58 -18.59
CA LYS A 262 9.25 23.29 -19.93
C LYS A 262 10.54 22.46 -19.92
N ALA A 263 10.96 21.95 -18.74
CA ALA A 263 12.17 21.15 -18.61
C ALA A 263 12.05 19.85 -19.41
N ASP A 264 13.18 19.38 -19.94
CA ASP A 264 13.24 18.04 -20.53
C ASP A 264 12.84 16.98 -19.49
N LYS A 265 12.15 15.92 -19.91
CA LYS A 265 11.69 14.87 -18.98
C LYS A 265 12.85 14.17 -18.27
N GLN A 266 14.01 14.04 -18.93
CA GLN A 266 15.20 13.45 -18.33
C GLN A 266 15.73 14.29 -17.15
N VAL A 267 15.56 15.62 -17.20
CA VAL A 267 15.86 16.51 -16.07
C VAL A 267 14.94 16.23 -14.89
N CYS A 268 13.64 15.98 -15.14
CA CYS A 268 12.68 15.66 -14.09
C CYS A 268 12.95 14.28 -13.49
N ILE A 269 13.29 13.28 -14.32
CA ILE A 269 13.67 11.93 -13.87
C ILE A 269 14.93 11.99 -12.98
N ALA A 270 15.97 12.66 -13.44
CA ALA A 270 17.21 12.84 -12.67
C ALA A 270 16.95 13.63 -11.37
N GLY A 271 16.04 14.60 -11.40
CA GLY A 271 15.58 15.33 -10.23
C GLY A 271 14.98 14.41 -9.17
N TRP A 272 14.01 13.56 -9.56
CA TRP A 272 13.43 12.56 -8.67
C TRP A 272 14.47 11.60 -8.10
N GLN A 273 15.31 11.02 -8.97
CA GLN A 273 16.35 10.07 -8.56
C GLN A 273 17.36 10.66 -7.56
N ARG A 274 17.60 11.97 -7.63
CA ARG A 274 18.42 12.71 -6.66
C ARG A 274 17.67 12.98 -5.37
N ASP A 275 16.46 13.53 -5.46
CA ASP A 275 15.69 14.03 -4.33
C ASP A 275 15.13 12.86 -3.49
N ALA A 276 14.78 11.74 -4.14
CA ALA A 276 14.31 10.50 -3.51
C ALA A 276 15.42 9.43 -3.34
N ALA A 277 16.70 9.77 -3.54
CA ALA A 277 17.81 8.80 -3.55
C ALA A 277 17.88 7.89 -2.33
N ARG A 278 17.44 8.37 -1.15
CA ARG A 278 17.38 7.60 0.09
C ARG A 278 16.43 6.39 0.00
N PHE A 279 15.40 6.46 -0.82
CA PHE A 279 14.34 5.47 -0.95
C PHE A 279 14.54 4.52 -2.14
N ILE A 280 15.53 4.79 -2.99
CA ILE A 280 15.80 4.06 -4.22
C ILE A 280 17.09 3.26 -4.03
N ASP A 281 16.98 1.94 -3.96
CA ASP A 281 18.16 1.10 -3.98
C ASP A 281 18.75 0.97 -5.40
N ALA A 282 19.98 0.46 -5.49
CA ALA A 282 20.70 0.37 -6.74
C ALA A 282 20.01 -0.53 -7.79
N ALA A 283 19.30 -1.59 -7.33
CA ALA A 283 18.65 -2.55 -8.22
C ALA A 283 17.41 -1.95 -8.90
N HIS A 284 16.73 -0.99 -8.26
CA HIS A 284 15.53 -0.37 -8.81
C HIS A 284 15.77 0.94 -9.58
N ARG A 285 17.00 1.42 -9.68
CA ARG A 285 17.28 2.71 -10.33
C ARG A 285 16.79 2.79 -11.79
N ASP A 286 17.05 1.75 -12.57
CA ASP A 286 16.62 1.68 -13.98
C ASP A 286 15.09 1.56 -14.09
N TYR A 287 14.49 0.77 -13.20
CA TYR A 287 13.03 0.66 -13.09
C TYR A 287 12.38 2.02 -12.80
N VAL A 288 12.90 2.77 -11.84
CA VAL A 288 12.43 4.12 -11.50
C VAL A 288 12.53 5.06 -12.71
N GLY A 289 13.65 5.02 -13.44
CA GLY A 289 13.83 5.79 -14.65
C GLY A 289 12.79 5.48 -15.72
N ALA A 290 12.55 4.19 -16.00
CA ALA A 290 11.56 3.74 -16.98
C ALA A 290 10.12 4.04 -16.56
N ALA A 291 9.77 3.87 -15.28
CA ALA A 291 8.46 4.18 -14.74
C ALA A 291 8.15 5.68 -14.85
N LEU A 292 9.09 6.55 -14.48
CA LEU A 292 8.93 8.00 -14.61
C LEU A 292 8.88 8.46 -16.07
N ASP A 293 9.66 7.84 -16.97
CA ASP A 293 9.57 8.13 -18.40
C ASP A 293 8.15 7.93 -18.93
N TYR A 294 7.52 6.81 -18.53
CA TYR A 294 6.12 6.52 -18.84
C TYR A 294 5.15 7.49 -18.18
N TYR A 295 5.26 7.71 -16.84
CA TYR A 295 4.31 8.53 -16.10
C TYR A 295 4.37 10.01 -16.48
N ILE A 296 5.55 10.55 -16.80
CA ILE A 296 5.66 11.94 -17.24
C ILE A 296 4.89 12.16 -18.53
N ASP A 297 5.06 11.31 -19.53
CA ASP A 297 4.40 11.47 -20.82
C ASP A 297 2.91 11.11 -20.78
N ARG A 298 2.54 10.05 -20.03
CA ARG A 298 1.21 9.46 -20.06
C ARG A 298 0.28 9.93 -18.94
N ARG A 299 0.83 10.58 -17.91
CA ARG A 299 0.07 11.03 -16.74
C ARG A 299 0.35 12.50 -16.43
N PHE A 300 1.57 12.86 -16.01
CA PHE A 300 1.84 14.20 -15.50
C PHE A 300 1.78 15.30 -16.57
N ARG A 301 2.08 15.01 -17.84
CA ARG A 301 2.02 15.95 -18.98
C ARG A 301 0.84 15.69 -19.93
N ALA A 302 -0.09 14.83 -19.57
CA ALA A 302 -1.28 14.52 -20.35
C ALA A 302 -2.54 15.13 -19.68
N PRO A 303 -2.96 16.35 -20.05
CA PRO A 303 -4.05 17.08 -19.37
C PRO A 303 -5.38 16.30 -19.34
N ASP A 304 -5.72 15.60 -20.42
CA ASP A 304 -6.96 14.82 -20.51
C ASP A 304 -6.94 13.63 -19.54
N GLU A 305 -5.79 12.96 -19.42
CA GLU A 305 -5.61 11.85 -18.47
C GLU A 305 -5.63 12.36 -17.03
N GLN A 306 -5.00 13.52 -16.74
CA GLN A 306 -5.11 14.16 -15.44
C GLN A 306 -6.56 14.50 -15.10
N ALA A 307 -7.28 15.13 -16.03
CA ALA A 307 -8.69 15.49 -15.84
C ALA A 307 -9.58 14.25 -15.59
N ARG A 308 -9.23 13.10 -16.18
CA ARG A 308 -9.96 11.84 -16.01
C ARG A 308 -9.93 11.35 -14.57
N TYR A 309 -8.78 11.40 -13.92
CA TYR A 309 -8.58 10.85 -12.56
C TYR A 309 -8.79 11.91 -11.45
N CYS A 310 -9.03 13.16 -11.79
CA CYS A 310 -9.35 14.24 -10.84
C CYS A 310 -10.86 14.45 -10.64
N LYS A 311 -11.68 13.48 -11.01
CA LYS A 311 -13.15 13.48 -10.87
C LYS A 311 -13.67 12.04 -10.73
N PRO A 312 -14.91 11.84 -10.28
CA PRO A 312 -15.50 10.49 -10.21
C PRO A 312 -15.38 9.76 -11.55
N LEU A 313 -14.97 8.49 -11.49
CA LEU A 313 -15.00 7.58 -12.61
C LEU A 313 -16.45 7.10 -12.75
N GLY A 314 -17.23 7.80 -13.58
CA GLY A 314 -18.67 7.57 -13.78
C GLY A 314 -18.98 6.45 -14.77
#